data_86dfb174546f027f855b3bad002ec3fe
#
_entry.id   86dfb174546f027f855b3bad002ec3fe
#
_cell.length_a   1.000
_cell.length_b   1.000
_cell.length_c   1.000
_cell.angle_alpha   90.00
_cell.angle_beta   90.00
_cell.angle_gamma   90.00
#
_symmetry.space_group_name_H-M   'P 1'
#
loop_
_entity.id
_entity.type
_entity.pdbx_description
1 polymer ?
#
loop_
_entity_poly.entity_id
_entity_poly.type
_entity_poly.pdbx_seq_one_letter_code
_entity_poly.pdbx_strand_id
1 'polypeptide(L)'
;MSVVVINAITVPPDRREEFEARFRGRAGHVSKAEGFEAFELQRPTNGDRYHVYTRWRSQEDFEAWRSSTYFQEGHRQHQEQGPVSTESEVWVLEVIESEYAPSA
;
A
#
# COMPACT_ATOMS: atom_id res chain seq x y z
N MET A 1 2.73 -7.14 -18.15
CA MET A 1 2.17 -5.77 -17.97
C MET A 1 2.10 -5.45 -16.48
N SER A 2 2.76 -4.38 -16.08
CA SER A 2 2.73 -4.00 -14.67
C SER A 2 1.33 -3.57 -14.25
N VAL A 3 1.04 -3.80 -12.98
CA VAL A 3 -0.19 -3.31 -12.35
C VAL A 3 0.17 -2.45 -11.16
N VAL A 4 -0.68 -1.48 -10.88
CA VAL A 4 -0.60 -0.63 -9.70
C VAL A 4 -1.81 -0.95 -8.83
N VAL A 5 -1.56 -1.19 -7.55
CA VAL A 5 -2.62 -1.42 -6.58
C VAL A 5 -2.62 -0.26 -5.60
N ILE A 6 -3.74 0.40 -5.46
CA ILE A 6 -3.88 1.53 -4.54
C ILE A 6 -4.97 1.17 -3.53
N ASN A 7 -4.58 1.19 -2.26
CA ASN A 7 -5.53 1.12 -1.18
C ASN A 7 -5.75 2.55 -0.68
N ALA A 8 -6.92 3.11 -0.97
CA ALA A 8 -7.28 4.47 -0.60
C ALA A 8 -7.97 4.42 0.76
N ILE A 9 -7.35 5.04 1.76
CA ILE A 9 -7.77 4.89 3.16
C ILE A 9 -8.05 6.27 3.75
N THR A 10 -9.27 6.45 4.27
CA THR A 10 -9.64 7.69 4.96
C THR A 10 -9.17 7.61 6.40
N VAL A 11 -8.34 8.59 6.81
CA VAL A 11 -7.79 8.65 8.17
C VAL A 11 -8.12 10.02 8.76
N PRO A 12 -8.82 10.06 9.90
CA PRO A 12 -9.09 11.34 10.57
C PRO A 12 -7.81 12.09 10.89
N PRO A 13 -7.81 13.43 10.84
CA PRO A 13 -6.58 14.20 11.04
C PRO A 13 -5.87 13.92 12.38
N ASP A 14 -6.60 13.63 13.44
CA ASP A 14 -6.03 13.34 14.75
C ASP A 14 -5.44 11.94 14.88
N ARG A 15 -5.60 11.09 13.84
CA ARG A 15 -5.08 9.72 13.84
C ARG A 15 -3.94 9.52 12.83
N ARG A 16 -3.51 10.58 12.16
CA ARG A 16 -2.47 10.48 11.12
C ARG A 16 -1.13 9.97 11.61
N GLU A 17 -0.67 10.47 12.74
CA GLU A 17 0.62 10.03 13.30
C GLU A 17 0.60 8.54 13.62
N GLU A 18 -0.46 8.08 14.25
CA GLU A 18 -0.61 6.67 14.58
C GLU A 18 -0.66 5.81 13.33
N PHE A 19 -1.41 6.23 12.32
CA PHE A 19 -1.51 5.50 11.07
C PHE A 19 -0.14 5.39 10.39
N GLU A 20 0.59 6.48 10.29
CA GLU A 20 1.91 6.48 9.65
C GLU A 20 2.92 5.66 10.44
N ALA A 21 2.85 5.70 11.76
CA ALA A 21 3.74 4.93 12.62
C ALA A 21 3.56 3.41 12.41
N ARG A 22 2.33 2.97 12.18
CA ARG A 22 2.06 1.55 11.92
C ARG A 22 2.74 1.08 10.64
N PHE A 23 2.78 1.92 9.62
CA PHE A 23 3.46 1.56 8.36
C PHE A 23 4.97 1.54 8.51
N ARG A 24 5.55 2.42 9.31
CA ARG A 24 6.99 2.39 9.57
C ARG A 24 7.44 1.06 10.18
N GLY A 25 6.60 0.44 10.99
CA GLY A 25 6.91 -0.84 11.61
C GLY A 25 6.83 -2.04 10.65
N ARG A 26 6.32 -1.83 9.43
CA ARG A 26 6.16 -2.89 8.43
C ARG A 26 7.11 -2.74 7.24
N ALA A 27 8.01 -1.77 7.29
CA ALA A 27 8.92 -1.49 6.19
C ALA A 27 9.77 -2.73 5.87
N GLY A 28 9.93 -3.01 4.57
CA GLY A 28 10.79 -4.10 4.10
C GLY A 28 10.10 -5.43 3.85
N HIS A 29 8.91 -5.66 4.36
CA HIS A 29 8.23 -6.95 4.13
C HIS A 29 7.77 -7.10 2.68
N VAL A 30 7.08 -6.10 2.14
CA VAL A 30 6.56 -6.16 0.77
C VAL A 30 7.68 -6.18 -0.26
N SER A 31 8.80 -5.54 0.01
CA SER A 31 9.91 -5.45 -0.94
C SER A 31 10.57 -6.79 -1.22
N LYS A 32 10.30 -7.82 -0.41
CA LYS A 32 10.83 -9.17 -0.60
C LYS A 32 9.90 -10.05 -1.43
N ALA A 33 8.71 -9.55 -1.77
CA ALA A 33 7.74 -10.34 -2.52
C ALA A 33 8.15 -10.45 -3.98
N GLU A 34 7.90 -11.62 -4.58
CA GLU A 34 8.18 -11.84 -6.00
C GLU A 34 7.33 -10.90 -6.85
N GLY A 35 7.95 -10.27 -7.83
CA GLY A 35 7.28 -9.35 -8.73
C GLY A 35 7.04 -7.95 -8.16
N PHE A 36 7.47 -7.70 -6.94
CA PHE A 36 7.38 -6.35 -6.36
C PHE A 36 8.26 -5.37 -7.14
N GLU A 37 7.69 -4.21 -7.45
CA GLU A 37 8.42 -3.15 -8.17
C GLU A 37 8.55 -1.87 -7.37
N ALA A 38 7.51 -1.44 -6.65
CA ALA A 38 7.57 -0.19 -5.89
C ALA A 38 6.51 -0.15 -4.80
N PHE A 39 6.80 0.60 -3.75
CA PHE A 39 5.85 0.89 -2.66
C PHE A 39 5.98 2.37 -2.30
N GLU A 40 4.84 3.02 -2.09
CA GLU A 40 4.80 4.37 -1.55
C GLU A 40 3.60 4.50 -0.61
N LEU A 41 3.83 5.11 0.54
CA LEU A 41 2.75 5.57 1.38
C LEU A 41 2.59 7.07 1.09
N GLN A 42 1.47 7.46 0.52
CA GLN A 42 1.22 8.80 0.04
C GLN A 42 0.28 9.54 1.00
N ARG A 43 0.77 10.63 1.59
CA ARG A 43 0.00 11.45 2.51
C ARG A 43 -0.75 12.52 1.73
N PRO A 44 -2.06 12.70 1.98
CA PRO A 44 -2.79 13.76 1.29
C PRO A 44 -2.32 15.14 1.73
N THR A 45 -2.13 16.03 0.77
CA THR A 45 -1.86 17.44 1.06
C THR A 45 -3.16 18.23 1.21
N ASN A 46 -4.26 17.63 0.73
CA ASN A 46 -5.58 18.23 0.78
C ASN A 46 -6.59 17.11 1.00
N GLY A 47 -7.33 17.16 2.11
CA GLY A 47 -8.27 16.10 2.46
C GLY A 47 -7.69 15.09 3.45
N ASP A 48 -8.33 13.93 3.55
CA ASP A 48 -8.07 12.94 4.59
C ASP A 48 -7.78 11.53 4.05
N ARG A 49 -7.60 11.37 2.74
CA ARG A 49 -7.45 10.07 2.12
C ARG A 49 -5.99 9.79 1.77
N TYR A 50 -5.40 8.83 2.48
CA TYR A 50 -4.07 8.32 2.19
C TYR A 50 -4.15 7.28 1.07
N HIS A 51 -3.08 7.15 0.29
CA HIS A 51 -2.93 6.06 -0.66
C HIS A 51 -1.77 5.17 -0.22
N VAL A 52 -2.05 3.87 -0.09
CA VAL A 52 -1.01 2.85 -0.01
C VAL A 52 -0.82 2.35 -1.43
N TYR A 53 0.26 2.75 -2.05
CA TYR A 53 0.56 2.50 -3.46
C TYR A 53 1.56 1.37 -3.55
N THR A 54 1.26 0.36 -4.38
CA THR A 54 2.22 -0.68 -4.73
C THR A 54 2.19 -0.92 -6.23
N ARG A 55 3.36 -1.22 -6.79
CA ARG A 55 3.50 -1.54 -8.20
C ARG A 55 4.05 -2.96 -8.32
N TRP A 56 3.51 -3.74 -9.23
CA TRP A 56 3.81 -5.16 -9.37
C TRP A 56 4.05 -5.51 -10.83
N ARG A 57 4.94 -6.48 -11.07
CA ARG A 57 5.22 -7.01 -12.41
C ARG A 57 3.95 -7.53 -13.09
N SER A 58 3.04 -8.13 -12.32
CA SER A 58 1.78 -8.67 -12.83
C SER A 58 0.74 -8.71 -11.71
N GLN A 59 -0.53 -8.84 -12.11
CA GLN A 59 -1.61 -9.01 -11.13
C GLN A 59 -1.46 -10.32 -10.35
N GLU A 60 -0.94 -11.37 -11.01
CA GLU A 60 -0.72 -12.66 -10.35
C GLU A 60 0.27 -12.53 -9.19
N ASP A 61 1.34 -11.75 -9.37
CA ASP A 61 2.31 -11.52 -8.30
C ASP A 61 1.68 -10.79 -7.12
N PHE A 62 0.85 -9.79 -7.39
CA PHE A 62 0.11 -9.11 -6.33
C PHE A 62 -0.82 -10.07 -5.57
N GLU A 63 -1.56 -10.91 -6.30
CA GLU A 63 -2.47 -11.87 -5.67
C GLU A 63 -1.70 -12.89 -4.79
N ALA A 64 -0.52 -13.30 -5.24
CA ALA A 64 0.33 -14.19 -4.45
C ALA A 64 0.79 -13.51 -3.16
N TRP A 65 1.16 -12.22 -3.22
CA TRP A 65 1.53 -11.44 -2.03
C TRP A 65 0.33 -11.30 -1.09
N ARG A 66 -0.83 -10.99 -1.63
CA ARG A 66 -2.06 -10.80 -0.87
C ARG A 66 -2.41 -12.05 -0.06
N SER A 67 -2.08 -13.24 -0.59
CA SER A 67 -2.33 -14.51 0.07
C SER A 67 -1.17 -14.94 0.98
N SER A 68 -0.12 -14.14 1.08
CA SER A 68 1.08 -14.51 1.82
C SER A 68 0.90 -14.38 3.33
N THR A 69 1.75 -15.09 4.07
CA THR A 69 1.79 -15.02 5.52
C THR A 69 2.10 -13.60 6.01
N TYR A 70 3.01 -12.90 5.34
CA TYR A 70 3.37 -11.54 5.73
C TYR A 70 2.21 -10.56 5.62
N PHE A 71 1.44 -10.66 4.54
CA PHE A 71 0.26 -9.82 4.35
C PHE A 71 -0.78 -10.10 5.43
N GLN A 72 -1.08 -11.38 5.68
CA GLN A 72 -2.07 -11.78 6.68
C GLN A 72 -1.64 -11.38 8.08
N GLU A 73 -0.37 -11.51 8.40
CA GLU A 73 0.16 -11.11 9.70
C GLU A 73 0.01 -9.60 9.94
N GLY A 74 0.30 -8.80 8.93
CA GLY A 74 0.11 -7.35 9.04
C GLY A 74 -1.35 -6.96 9.28
N HIS A 75 -2.27 -7.63 8.61
CA HIS A 75 -3.70 -7.40 8.81
C HIS A 75 -4.14 -7.83 10.21
N ARG A 76 -3.65 -8.96 10.72
CA ARG A 76 -3.96 -9.42 12.07
C ARG A 76 -3.50 -8.40 13.12
N GLN A 77 -2.29 -7.88 12.97
CA GLN A 77 -1.77 -6.86 13.90
C GLN A 77 -2.62 -5.61 13.87
N HIS A 78 -3.06 -5.19 12.70
CA HIS A 78 -3.93 -4.03 12.56
C HIS A 78 -5.26 -4.24 13.31
N GLN A 79 -5.85 -5.43 13.18
CA GLN A 79 -7.09 -5.77 13.88
C GLN A 79 -6.91 -5.76 15.39
N GLU A 80 -5.79 -6.28 15.89
CA GLU A 80 -5.50 -6.32 17.31
C GLU A 80 -5.33 -4.92 17.91
N GLN A 81 -4.71 -4.01 17.16
CA GLN A 81 -4.49 -2.63 17.60
C GLN A 81 -5.73 -1.75 17.46
N GLY A 82 -6.72 -2.22 16.72
CA GLY A 82 -7.92 -1.47 16.40
C GLY A 82 -7.74 -0.57 15.18
N PRO A 83 -8.85 -0.19 14.53
CA PRO A 83 -8.80 0.62 13.32
C PRO A 83 -8.44 2.07 13.60
N VAL A 84 -7.60 2.66 12.77
CA VAL A 84 -7.33 4.10 12.75
C VAL A 84 -7.96 4.77 11.53
N SER A 85 -8.51 3.97 10.62
CA SER A 85 -9.19 4.44 9.42
C SER A 85 -10.69 4.29 9.55
N THR A 86 -11.44 5.12 8.84
CA THR A 86 -12.90 5.08 8.84
C THR A 86 -13.46 4.44 7.59
N GLU A 87 -12.68 4.42 6.50
CA GLU A 87 -13.15 3.94 5.21
C GLU A 87 -11.94 3.54 4.36
N SER A 88 -12.10 2.52 3.52
CA SER A 88 -11.04 2.13 2.60
C SER A 88 -11.61 1.54 1.31
N GLU A 89 -10.88 1.75 0.21
CA GLU A 89 -11.17 1.21 -1.11
C GLU A 89 -9.90 0.69 -1.74
N VAL A 90 -10.01 -0.38 -2.52
CA VAL A 90 -8.84 -0.94 -3.23
C VAL A 90 -9.09 -0.83 -4.73
N TRP A 91 -8.13 -0.23 -5.43
CA TRP A 91 -8.15 -0.10 -6.88
C TRP A 91 -7.00 -0.90 -7.46
N VAL A 92 -7.27 -1.68 -8.51
CA VAL A 92 -6.26 -2.40 -9.27
C VAL A 92 -6.25 -1.84 -10.68
N LEU A 93 -5.11 -1.32 -11.11
CA LEU A 93 -4.98 -0.57 -12.36
C LEU A 93 -3.87 -1.19 -13.21
N GLU A 94 -4.17 -1.47 -14.47
CA GLU A 94 -3.14 -1.90 -15.40
C GLU A 94 -2.39 -0.68 -15.91
N VAL A 95 -1.06 -0.78 -15.95
CA VAL A 95 -0.23 0.30 -16.48
C VAL A 95 -0.14 0.12 -18.00
N ILE A 96 -0.83 0.97 -18.74
CA ILE A 96 -0.86 0.88 -20.19
C ILE A 96 0.20 1.75 -20.86
N GLU A 97 0.76 2.71 -20.14
CA GLU A 97 1.81 3.58 -20.63
C GLU A 97 2.58 4.13 -19.44
N SER A 98 3.90 4.21 -19.52
CA SER A 98 4.71 4.79 -18.46
C SER A 98 5.95 5.44 -19.03
N GLU A 99 6.39 6.50 -18.34
CA GLU A 99 7.60 7.22 -18.68
C GLU A 99 8.23 7.70 -17.38
N TYR A 100 9.53 7.54 -17.25
CA TYR A 100 10.25 7.92 -16.04
C TYR A 100 11.31 8.93 -16.39
N ALA A 101 11.60 9.81 -15.42
CA ALA A 101 12.71 10.75 -15.57
C ALA A 101 14.01 9.96 -15.75
N PRO A 102 14.95 10.44 -16.58
CA PRO A 102 16.25 9.80 -16.73
C PRO A 102 16.99 9.77 -15.40
N SER A 103 17.75 8.69 -15.18
CA SER A 103 18.61 8.58 -14.01
C SER A 103 19.74 9.61 -14.13
N ALA A 104 20.03 10.31 -13.06
CA ALA A 104 21.10 11.29 -13.02
C ALA A 104 22.47 10.62 -12.92
#